data_c2232481b823f90d14583c46972c35fb
#
_entry.id   c2232481b823f90d14583c46972c35fb
#
_cell.length_a   1.000
_cell.length_b   1.000
_cell.length_c   1.000
_cell.angle_alpha   90.00
_cell.angle_beta   90.00
_cell.angle_gamma   90.00
#
_symmetry.space_group_name_H-M   'P 1'
#
loop_
_entity.id
_entity.type
_entity.pdbx_description
1 polymer ?
#
loop_
_entity_poly.entity_id
_entity_poly.type
_entity_poly.pdbx_seq_one_letter_code
_entity_poly.pdbx_strand_id
1 'polypeptide(L)'
;MQNTSASPTIVVLAHRRADHLFQVVESLRAASGFSRHRVLGIVDGEWPDSTKVLREGLDPQLLIRVRHEGHLHPRNRIARNLQIGLDLAFSHFSSPYCIVLEDDIVVSDDFLDFVAAVHAKHAKNPLFRAVNGFSKVSPKAGALPSDYVRLNYGVGWGWALPRRSYRQVQKLLARCGDFHWDGLVEPFMRTGYVVNPLRSRVINIGFDGSGAHTGSEEHQNTGRQMASSLLGPSEWRSTSTNLRLVARDFPWRQDVVPLDALGATGRLLAYGNGVLLFLLSALRYGLRNSPVWTSLLGLRRIRRLLLRVIPRLAAQRRQEG
;
A
#
# COMPACT_ATOMS: atom_id res chain seq x y z
N MET A 1 10.81 -32.28 -13.64
CA MET A 1 10.96 -30.83 -13.54
C MET A 1 10.23 -30.37 -12.27
N GLN A 2 10.94 -30.05 -11.22
CA GLN A 2 10.34 -29.49 -10.00
C GLN A 2 9.80 -28.14 -10.38
N ASN A 3 8.47 -27.99 -10.24
CA ASN A 3 7.76 -26.73 -10.43
C ASN A 3 8.13 -25.82 -9.26
N THR A 4 9.30 -25.18 -9.34
CA THR A 4 9.73 -24.19 -8.32
C THR A 4 8.79 -23.00 -8.47
N SER A 5 7.68 -23.03 -7.70
CA SER A 5 6.82 -21.85 -7.63
C SER A 5 7.70 -20.65 -7.24
N ALA A 6 7.64 -19.61 -8.04
CA ALA A 6 8.47 -18.43 -7.82
C ALA A 6 8.20 -17.87 -6.42
N SER A 7 9.25 -17.69 -5.62
CA SER A 7 9.12 -17.13 -4.27
C SER A 7 8.65 -15.68 -4.32
N PRO A 8 7.80 -15.23 -3.40
CA PRO A 8 7.47 -13.82 -3.28
C PRO A 8 8.69 -12.99 -2.89
N THR A 9 8.62 -11.71 -3.17
CA THR A 9 9.73 -10.77 -2.89
C THR A 9 9.30 -9.73 -1.87
N ILE A 10 10.18 -9.41 -0.94
CA ILE A 10 10.09 -8.26 -0.05
C ILE A 10 11.06 -7.20 -0.58
N VAL A 11 10.56 -6.01 -0.83
CA VAL A 11 11.35 -4.82 -1.15
C VAL A 11 11.40 -3.93 0.08
N VAL A 12 12.61 -3.67 0.58
CA VAL A 12 12.84 -2.72 1.67
C VAL A 12 13.44 -1.45 1.08
N LEU A 13 12.70 -0.35 1.19
CA LEU A 13 13.13 0.97 0.78
C LEU A 13 13.76 1.67 1.98
N ALA A 14 15.03 2.05 1.88
CA ALA A 14 15.78 2.65 2.96
C ALA A 14 16.40 3.98 2.53
N HIS A 15 16.59 4.86 3.50
CA HIS A 15 17.30 6.11 3.37
C HIS A 15 18.31 6.24 4.51
N ARG A 16 18.32 7.34 5.24
CA ARG A 16 19.33 7.70 6.25
C ARG A 16 19.06 7.19 7.68
N ARG A 17 17.89 6.58 7.95
CA ARG A 17 17.42 6.23 9.31
C ARG A 17 17.83 4.81 9.68
N ALA A 18 19.14 4.57 9.90
CA ALA A 18 19.66 3.24 10.20
C ALA A 18 19.05 2.61 11.46
N ASP A 19 18.76 3.41 12.51
CA ASP A 19 18.17 2.91 13.76
C ASP A 19 16.73 2.42 13.58
N HIS A 20 15.91 3.14 12.80
CA HIS A 20 14.57 2.69 12.43
C HIS A 20 14.65 1.43 11.57
N LEU A 21 15.52 1.46 10.56
CA LEU A 21 15.73 0.34 9.66
C LEU A 21 16.17 -0.91 10.42
N PHE A 22 16.99 -0.79 11.46
CA PHE A 22 17.39 -1.91 12.31
C PHE A 22 16.17 -2.57 12.96
N GLN A 23 15.22 -1.79 13.50
CA GLN A 23 14.00 -2.32 14.10
C GLN A 23 13.11 -3.02 13.05
N VAL A 24 13.03 -2.47 11.83
CA VAL A 24 12.31 -3.10 10.72
C VAL A 24 12.95 -4.44 10.37
N VAL A 25 14.26 -4.49 10.26
CA VAL A 25 15.03 -5.72 9.97
C VAL A 25 14.79 -6.79 11.02
N GLU A 26 14.90 -6.45 12.30
CA GLU A 26 14.68 -7.39 13.40
C GLU A 26 13.26 -7.95 13.41
N SER A 27 12.25 -7.06 13.22
CA SER A 27 10.85 -7.50 13.15
C SER A 27 10.59 -8.42 11.95
N LEU A 28 11.22 -8.12 10.82
CA LEU A 28 11.05 -8.92 9.60
C LEU A 28 11.72 -10.30 9.72
N ARG A 29 12.89 -10.38 10.37
CA ARG A 29 13.55 -11.67 10.65
C ARG A 29 12.76 -12.55 11.60
N ALA A 30 12.10 -11.93 12.59
CA ALA A 30 11.24 -12.62 13.54
C ALA A 30 9.92 -13.09 12.91
N ALA A 31 9.49 -12.46 11.81
CA ALA A 31 8.20 -12.76 11.19
C ALA A 31 8.14 -14.19 10.63
N SER A 32 7.05 -14.89 10.95
CA SER A 32 6.79 -16.24 10.43
C SER A 32 6.78 -16.27 8.91
N GLY A 33 7.52 -17.21 8.34
CA GLY A 33 7.62 -17.36 6.89
C GLY A 33 8.62 -16.44 6.19
N PHE A 34 9.46 -15.70 6.92
CA PHE A 34 10.48 -14.84 6.33
C PHE A 34 11.37 -15.62 5.33
N SER A 35 11.85 -16.80 5.70
CA SER A 35 12.69 -17.64 4.85
C SER A 35 12.08 -18.08 3.51
N ARG A 36 10.78 -17.93 3.34
CA ARG A 36 10.07 -18.22 2.07
C ARG A 36 10.12 -17.07 1.07
N HIS A 37 10.65 -15.93 1.48
CA HIS A 37 10.67 -14.70 0.69
C HIS A 37 12.09 -14.39 0.21
N ARG A 38 12.20 -13.81 -0.98
CA ARG A 38 13.39 -13.09 -1.42
C ARG A 38 13.38 -11.69 -0.85
N VAL A 39 14.55 -11.16 -0.59
CA VAL A 39 14.70 -9.78 -0.10
C VAL A 39 15.47 -8.95 -1.13
N LEU A 40 14.95 -7.76 -1.42
CA LEU A 40 15.61 -6.69 -2.15
C LEU A 40 15.78 -5.49 -1.23
N GLY A 41 17.01 -5.02 -1.07
CA GLY A 41 17.29 -3.74 -0.41
C GLY A 41 17.48 -2.64 -1.45
N ILE A 42 16.81 -1.51 -1.28
CA ILE A 42 17.02 -0.32 -2.10
C ILE A 42 17.33 0.84 -1.16
N VAL A 43 18.54 1.39 -1.29
CA VAL A 43 19.00 2.53 -0.51
C VAL A 43 19.01 3.77 -1.38
N ASP A 44 18.25 4.80 -0.99
CA ASP A 44 18.19 6.09 -1.66
C ASP A 44 19.38 6.97 -1.26
N GLY A 45 20.45 6.93 -2.03
CA GLY A 45 21.69 7.66 -1.78
C GLY A 45 22.81 6.83 -1.16
N GLU A 46 23.82 7.54 -0.65
CA GLU A 46 25.03 6.94 -0.07
C GLU A 46 24.94 6.95 1.47
N TRP A 47 24.35 5.92 2.03
CA TRP A 47 24.16 5.74 3.48
C TRP A 47 24.81 4.45 3.93
N PRO A 48 26.10 4.48 4.38
CA PRO A 48 26.85 3.28 4.78
C PRO A 48 26.16 2.48 5.88
N ASP A 49 25.61 3.17 6.91
CA ASP A 49 24.98 2.51 8.05
C ASP A 49 23.71 1.79 7.64
N SER A 50 22.82 2.43 6.88
CA SER A 50 21.61 1.78 6.35
C SER A 50 21.96 0.62 5.40
N THR A 51 22.99 0.79 4.59
CA THR A 51 23.52 -0.26 3.69
C THR A 51 24.03 -1.46 4.49
N LYS A 52 24.76 -1.20 5.59
CA LYS A 52 25.29 -2.22 6.50
C LYS A 52 24.14 -2.98 7.18
N VAL A 53 23.17 -2.28 7.75
CA VAL A 53 22.00 -2.87 8.42
C VAL A 53 21.25 -3.82 7.48
N LEU A 54 20.99 -3.42 6.24
CA LEU A 54 20.32 -4.29 5.26
C LEU A 54 21.18 -5.52 4.92
N ARG A 55 22.48 -5.33 4.67
CA ARG A 55 23.37 -6.41 4.26
C ARG A 55 23.53 -7.48 5.34
N GLU A 56 23.81 -7.04 6.56
CA GLU A 56 24.10 -7.95 7.68
C GLU A 56 22.81 -8.53 8.29
N GLY A 57 21.72 -7.78 8.26
CA GLY A 57 20.48 -8.19 8.88
C GLY A 57 19.56 -9.04 8.01
N LEU A 58 19.49 -8.80 6.71
CA LEU A 58 18.55 -9.49 5.82
C LEU A 58 19.22 -10.37 4.77
N ASP A 59 20.53 -10.27 4.57
CA ASP A 59 21.27 -10.96 3.50
C ASP A 59 20.52 -10.92 2.15
N PRO A 60 20.24 -9.71 1.63
CA PRO A 60 19.36 -9.55 0.48
C PRO A 60 20.00 -10.14 -0.78
N GLN A 61 19.19 -10.83 -1.62
CA GLN A 61 19.62 -11.34 -2.91
C GLN A 61 20.10 -10.22 -3.84
N LEU A 62 19.63 -9.00 -3.59
CA LEU A 62 20.09 -7.83 -4.32
C LEU A 62 19.98 -6.59 -3.42
N LEU A 63 21.10 -5.87 -3.30
CA LEU A 63 21.18 -4.60 -2.58
C LEU A 63 21.64 -3.50 -3.53
N ILE A 64 20.74 -2.55 -3.77
CA ILE A 64 20.93 -1.48 -4.76
C ILE A 64 21.02 -0.15 -4.04
N ARG A 65 22.03 0.64 -4.39
CA ARG A 65 22.12 2.05 -4.03
C ARG A 65 21.69 2.88 -5.23
N VAL A 66 20.69 3.72 -5.04
CA VAL A 66 20.15 4.56 -6.10
C VAL A 66 20.64 5.99 -5.91
N ARG A 67 21.32 6.52 -6.91
CA ARG A 67 21.62 7.96 -7.00
C ARG A 67 20.64 8.60 -7.96
N HIS A 68 19.91 9.59 -7.49
CA HIS A 68 19.02 10.36 -8.34
C HIS A 68 19.77 11.58 -8.87
N GLU A 69 19.74 11.77 -10.17
CA GLU A 69 20.27 12.97 -10.80
C GLU A 69 19.36 14.18 -10.54
N GLY A 70 19.96 15.33 -10.29
CA GLY A 70 19.26 16.60 -10.07
C GLY A 70 18.52 16.67 -8.72
N HIS A 71 17.71 17.73 -8.57
CA HIS A 71 16.96 18.01 -7.35
C HIS A 71 15.55 17.42 -7.41
N LEU A 72 15.43 16.10 -7.50
CA LEU A 72 14.13 15.44 -7.41
C LEU A 72 13.51 15.64 -6.03
N HIS A 73 12.24 16.01 -6.03
CA HIS A 73 11.47 16.09 -4.78
C HIS A 73 11.47 14.73 -4.06
N PRO A 74 11.60 14.67 -2.72
CA PRO A 74 11.67 13.39 -1.97
C PRO A 74 10.59 12.38 -2.35
N ARG A 75 9.35 12.82 -2.56
CA ARG A 75 8.24 11.94 -2.98
C ARG A 75 8.48 11.28 -4.34
N ASN A 76 9.13 12.00 -5.28
CA ASN A 76 9.44 11.45 -6.59
C ASN A 76 10.56 10.42 -6.48
N ARG A 77 11.53 10.62 -5.59
CA ARG A 77 12.60 9.64 -5.31
C ARG A 77 12.03 8.35 -4.75
N ILE A 78 11.11 8.44 -3.77
CA ILE A 78 10.40 7.28 -3.22
C ILE A 78 9.67 6.53 -4.34
N ALA A 79 8.95 7.24 -5.20
CA ALA A 79 8.21 6.62 -6.31
C ALA A 79 9.14 5.90 -7.30
N ARG A 80 10.32 6.48 -7.61
CA ARG A 80 11.33 5.86 -8.48
C ARG A 80 11.95 4.61 -7.84
N ASN A 81 12.32 4.69 -6.56
CA ASN A 81 12.86 3.56 -5.83
C ASN A 81 11.85 2.42 -5.74
N LEU A 82 10.58 2.75 -5.47
CA LEU A 82 9.49 1.79 -5.51
C LEU A 82 9.36 1.14 -6.88
N GLN A 83 9.39 1.90 -7.97
CA GLN A 83 9.32 1.37 -9.34
C GLN A 83 10.47 0.40 -9.61
N ILE A 84 11.71 0.77 -9.26
CA ILE A 84 12.89 -0.12 -9.41
C ILE A 84 12.66 -1.44 -8.67
N GLY A 85 12.20 -1.38 -7.41
CA GLY A 85 11.94 -2.58 -6.61
C GLY A 85 10.85 -3.47 -7.21
N LEU A 86 9.76 -2.89 -7.67
CA LEU A 86 8.66 -3.62 -8.30
C LEU A 86 9.06 -4.24 -9.65
N ASP A 87 9.82 -3.50 -10.47
CA ASP A 87 10.34 -4.02 -11.74
C ASP A 87 11.25 -5.22 -11.54
N LEU A 88 12.15 -5.16 -10.56
CA LEU A 88 13.03 -6.27 -10.21
C LEU A 88 12.25 -7.46 -9.65
N ALA A 89 11.32 -7.23 -8.72
CA ALA A 89 10.52 -8.29 -8.14
C ALA A 89 9.70 -9.04 -9.19
N PHE A 90 9.09 -8.33 -10.14
CA PHE A 90 8.18 -8.95 -11.09
C PHE A 90 8.81 -9.36 -12.43
N SER A 91 9.76 -8.60 -12.94
CA SER A 91 10.39 -8.86 -14.23
C SER A 91 11.62 -9.75 -14.10
N HIS A 92 12.46 -9.50 -13.08
CA HIS A 92 13.67 -10.29 -12.87
C HIS A 92 13.40 -11.56 -12.03
N PHE A 93 12.80 -11.42 -10.86
CA PHE A 93 12.55 -12.56 -9.96
C PHE A 93 11.26 -13.32 -10.22
N SER A 94 10.44 -12.84 -11.12
CA SER A 94 9.16 -13.50 -11.45
C SER A 94 8.23 -13.72 -10.26
N SER A 95 8.28 -12.89 -9.23
CA SER A 95 7.52 -13.04 -7.99
C SER A 95 6.00 -13.06 -8.20
N PRO A 96 5.23 -13.87 -7.48
CA PRO A 96 3.77 -13.89 -7.57
C PRO A 96 3.16 -12.61 -6.98
N TYR A 97 3.78 -12.08 -5.93
CA TYR A 97 3.48 -10.79 -5.32
C TYR A 97 4.76 -10.17 -4.75
N CYS A 98 4.73 -8.88 -4.52
CA CYS A 98 5.82 -8.12 -3.91
C CYS A 98 5.29 -7.39 -2.67
N ILE A 99 5.95 -7.56 -1.54
CA ILE A 99 5.72 -6.80 -0.32
C ILE A 99 6.63 -5.58 -0.35
N VAL A 100 6.12 -4.42 0.02
CA VAL A 100 6.86 -3.15 0.10
C VAL A 100 6.86 -2.67 1.54
N LEU A 101 8.07 -2.44 2.06
CA LEU A 101 8.32 -1.87 3.38
C LEU A 101 9.22 -0.65 3.23
N GLU A 102 8.97 0.37 4.05
CA GLU A 102 9.86 1.52 4.22
C GLU A 102 10.71 1.32 5.47
N ASP A 103 11.76 2.12 5.62
CA ASP A 103 12.74 1.99 6.73
C ASP A 103 12.18 2.31 8.13
N ASP A 104 10.89 2.59 8.23
CA ASP A 104 10.16 2.88 9.47
C ASP A 104 8.92 2.00 9.67
N ILE A 105 8.77 0.92 8.90
CA ILE A 105 7.61 0.03 8.99
C ILE A 105 7.97 -1.28 9.68
N VAL A 106 7.71 -1.35 10.96
CA VAL A 106 7.87 -2.56 11.79
C VAL A 106 6.68 -3.49 11.56
N VAL A 107 6.94 -4.79 11.45
CA VAL A 107 5.92 -5.80 11.15
C VAL A 107 5.64 -6.71 12.35
N SER A 108 4.41 -7.25 12.44
CA SER A 108 4.06 -8.28 13.41
C SER A 108 4.54 -9.66 12.94
N ASP A 109 4.65 -10.61 13.86
CA ASP A 109 5.14 -11.97 13.61
C ASP A 109 4.35 -12.70 12.51
N ASP A 110 3.05 -12.38 12.35
CA ASP A 110 2.16 -13.03 11.38
C ASP A 110 1.92 -12.22 10.09
N PHE A 111 2.59 -11.09 9.93
CA PHE A 111 2.37 -10.21 8.78
C PHE A 111 2.56 -10.93 7.44
N LEU A 112 3.65 -11.68 7.30
CA LEU A 112 3.97 -12.39 6.06
C LEU A 112 3.00 -13.53 5.77
N ASP A 113 2.57 -14.25 6.80
CA ASP A 113 1.55 -15.29 6.68
C ASP A 113 0.18 -14.72 6.32
N PHE A 114 -0.19 -13.57 6.90
CA PHE A 114 -1.40 -12.85 6.52
C PHE A 114 -1.39 -12.48 5.03
N VAL A 115 -0.29 -11.86 4.55
CA VAL A 115 -0.16 -11.50 3.13
C VAL A 115 -0.25 -12.72 2.24
N ALA A 116 0.45 -13.80 2.58
CA ALA A 116 0.45 -15.04 1.81
C ALA A 116 -0.96 -15.66 1.70
N ALA A 117 -1.69 -15.74 2.82
CA ALA A 117 -3.03 -16.32 2.85
C ALA A 117 -4.05 -15.46 2.09
N VAL A 118 -4.00 -14.13 2.26
CA VAL A 118 -4.85 -13.22 1.50
C VAL A 118 -4.55 -13.33 0.01
N HIS A 119 -3.27 -13.34 -0.38
CA HIS A 119 -2.89 -13.52 -1.77
C HIS A 119 -3.42 -14.84 -2.33
N ALA A 120 -3.20 -15.97 -1.66
CA ALA A 120 -3.67 -17.28 -2.09
C ALA A 120 -5.20 -17.29 -2.34
N LYS A 121 -5.96 -16.64 -1.44
CA LYS A 121 -7.42 -16.58 -1.54
C LYS A 121 -7.92 -15.66 -2.64
N HIS A 122 -7.26 -14.54 -2.88
CA HIS A 122 -7.76 -13.46 -3.75
C HIS A 122 -7.05 -13.37 -5.11
N ALA A 123 -5.90 -14.03 -5.32
CA ALA A 123 -5.07 -13.87 -6.53
C ALA A 123 -5.82 -14.09 -7.86
N LYS A 124 -6.84 -14.95 -7.85
CA LYS A 124 -7.65 -15.23 -9.05
C LYS A 124 -8.71 -14.16 -9.34
N ASN A 125 -9.05 -13.32 -8.36
CA ASN A 125 -10.06 -12.28 -8.53
C ASN A 125 -9.49 -11.10 -9.34
N PRO A 126 -10.12 -10.72 -10.48
CA PRO A 126 -9.61 -9.64 -11.33
C PRO A 126 -9.69 -8.25 -10.69
N LEU A 127 -10.49 -8.07 -9.65
CA LEU A 127 -10.64 -6.81 -8.93
C LEU A 127 -9.69 -6.70 -7.72
N PHE A 128 -8.99 -7.77 -7.36
CA PHE A 128 -8.00 -7.73 -6.28
C PHE A 128 -6.79 -6.90 -6.69
N ARG A 129 -6.50 -5.83 -5.94
CA ARG A 129 -5.43 -4.89 -6.23
C ARG A 129 -4.23 -5.04 -5.33
N ALA A 130 -4.45 -5.14 -4.02
CA ALA A 130 -3.37 -5.19 -3.03
C ALA A 130 -3.84 -5.77 -1.69
N VAL A 131 -2.86 -6.08 -0.84
CA VAL A 131 -3.02 -6.33 0.59
C VAL A 131 -2.38 -5.17 1.33
N ASN A 132 -3.01 -4.67 2.37
CA ASN A 132 -2.47 -3.66 3.27
C ASN A 132 -2.11 -4.31 4.61
N GLY A 133 -0.97 -3.97 5.18
CA GLY A 133 -0.60 -4.42 6.53
C GLY A 133 -1.20 -3.56 7.63
N PHE A 134 -1.39 -2.28 7.33
CA PHE A 134 -1.98 -1.32 8.26
C PHE A 134 -3.52 -1.39 8.24
N SER A 135 -4.13 -1.38 9.42
CA SER A 135 -5.59 -1.28 9.54
C SER A 135 -6.06 0.15 9.30
N LYS A 136 -6.95 0.32 8.32
CA LYS A 136 -7.64 1.58 8.04
C LYS A 136 -8.98 1.69 8.77
N VAL A 137 -9.33 0.71 9.57
CA VAL A 137 -10.64 0.59 10.23
C VAL A 137 -10.47 0.26 11.70
N SER A 138 -11.40 0.75 12.52
CA SER A 138 -11.46 0.35 13.92
C SER A 138 -12.22 -0.98 14.04
N PRO A 139 -11.63 -2.01 14.67
CA PRO A 139 -12.30 -3.27 14.87
C PRO A 139 -13.51 -3.08 15.81
N LYS A 140 -14.63 -3.72 15.49
CA LYS A 140 -15.76 -3.80 16.41
C LYS A 140 -15.47 -4.81 17.54
N ALA A 141 -16.16 -4.63 18.65
CA ALA A 141 -16.17 -5.63 19.71
C ALA A 141 -16.52 -7.02 19.12
N GLY A 142 -15.74 -8.03 19.48
CA GLY A 142 -15.89 -9.40 18.97
C GLY A 142 -15.30 -9.66 17.58
N ALA A 143 -14.60 -8.69 16.95
CA ALA A 143 -13.82 -8.96 15.76
C ALA A 143 -12.64 -9.89 16.10
N LEU A 144 -12.43 -10.91 15.25
CA LEU A 144 -11.33 -11.85 15.40
C LEU A 144 -10.02 -11.24 14.86
N PRO A 145 -8.86 -11.65 15.38
CA PRO A 145 -7.56 -11.23 14.84
C PRO A 145 -7.39 -11.51 13.34
N SER A 146 -7.97 -12.61 12.87
CA SER A 146 -7.95 -13.05 11.47
C SER A 146 -8.87 -12.25 10.54
N ASP A 147 -9.76 -11.42 11.08
CA ASP A 147 -10.73 -10.73 10.27
C ASP A 147 -10.09 -9.62 9.43
N TYR A 148 -10.61 -9.44 8.23
CA TYR A 148 -10.22 -8.39 7.34
C TYR A 148 -11.43 -7.81 6.59
N VAL A 149 -11.22 -6.65 5.96
CA VAL A 149 -12.25 -5.96 5.18
C VAL A 149 -11.70 -5.64 3.78
N ARG A 150 -12.59 -5.63 2.79
CA ARG A 150 -12.27 -5.16 1.44
C ARG A 150 -12.67 -3.69 1.30
N LEU A 151 -11.70 -2.85 0.99
CA LEU A 151 -11.90 -1.43 0.77
C LEU A 151 -11.55 -1.07 -0.67
N ASN A 152 -12.20 -0.08 -1.25
CA ASN A 152 -11.78 0.53 -2.51
C ASN A 152 -10.81 1.70 -2.28
N TYR A 153 -9.97 1.58 -1.27
CA TYR A 153 -9.08 2.65 -0.83
C TYR A 153 -7.66 2.13 -0.67
N GLY A 154 -6.77 3.04 -1.00
CA GLY A 154 -5.35 2.93 -1.11
C GLY A 154 -4.58 2.09 -0.15
N VAL A 155 -3.34 2.00 -0.44
CA VAL A 155 -2.35 1.33 0.37
C VAL A 155 -1.78 2.29 1.39
N GLY A 156 -1.32 1.74 2.45
CA GLY A 156 -0.61 2.47 3.47
C GLY A 156 0.73 1.82 3.71
N TRP A 157 1.06 1.70 4.95
CA TRP A 157 2.31 1.14 5.39
C TRP A 157 2.30 -0.38 5.33
N GLY A 158 3.42 -0.96 4.88
CA GLY A 158 3.56 -2.40 4.78
C GLY A 158 2.49 -3.05 3.91
N TRP A 159 2.62 -2.95 2.61
CA TRP A 159 1.61 -3.42 1.67
C TRP A 159 2.18 -4.41 0.66
N ALA A 160 1.32 -5.20 0.04
CA ALA A 160 1.72 -6.17 -0.97
C ALA A 160 0.93 -5.99 -2.27
N LEU A 161 1.66 -6.01 -3.39
CA LEU A 161 1.12 -5.89 -4.73
C LEU A 161 1.17 -7.23 -5.45
N PRO A 162 0.06 -7.78 -5.94
CA PRO A 162 0.05 -8.94 -6.81
C PRO A 162 0.66 -8.63 -8.18
N ARG A 163 1.34 -9.59 -8.80
CA ARG A 163 1.91 -9.46 -10.16
C ARG A 163 0.87 -8.98 -11.19
N ARG A 164 -0.35 -9.49 -11.08
CA ARG A 164 -1.44 -9.09 -11.98
C ARG A 164 -1.71 -7.60 -11.91
N SER A 165 -1.77 -7.04 -10.69
CA SER A 165 -2.00 -5.61 -10.47
C SER A 165 -0.84 -4.79 -11.01
N TYR A 166 0.40 -5.23 -10.78
CA TYR A 166 1.57 -4.56 -11.33
C TYR A 166 1.55 -4.51 -12.86
N ARG A 167 1.27 -5.61 -13.53
CA ARG A 167 1.19 -5.67 -15.00
C ARG A 167 0.19 -4.67 -15.60
N GLN A 168 -0.85 -4.32 -14.86
CA GLN A 168 -1.86 -3.34 -15.30
C GLN A 168 -1.34 -1.90 -15.27
N VAL A 169 -0.45 -1.57 -14.35
CA VAL A 169 0.06 -0.20 -14.18
C VAL A 169 1.49 -0.01 -14.69
N GLN A 170 2.26 -1.07 -14.88
CA GLN A 170 3.68 -1.01 -15.25
C GLN A 170 3.95 -0.11 -16.46
N LYS A 171 3.21 -0.29 -17.54
CA LYS A 171 3.38 0.49 -18.78
C LYS A 171 3.09 1.98 -18.56
N LEU A 172 2.16 2.27 -17.66
CA LEU A 172 1.81 3.65 -17.31
C LEU A 172 2.88 4.28 -16.43
N LEU A 173 3.36 3.55 -15.42
CA LEU A 173 4.48 3.98 -14.57
C LEU A 173 5.74 4.29 -15.40
N ALA A 174 6.06 3.45 -16.36
CA ALA A 174 7.22 3.63 -17.23
C ALA A 174 7.11 4.88 -18.14
N ARG A 175 5.90 5.33 -18.46
CA ARG A 175 5.64 6.52 -19.30
C ARG A 175 5.48 7.81 -18.51
N CYS A 176 5.12 7.70 -17.24
CA CYS A 176 4.99 8.85 -16.36
C CYS A 176 6.37 9.27 -15.90
N GLY A 177 6.81 10.47 -16.23
CA GLY A 177 8.07 11.06 -15.80
C GLY A 177 8.16 11.15 -14.27
N ASP A 178 8.19 12.35 -13.72
CA ASP A 178 8.13 12.57 -12.28
C ASP A 178 6.69 12.41 -11.77
N PHE A 179 6.43 11.39 -10.97
CA PHE A 179 5.13 11.17 -10.36
C PHE A 179 5.26 10.93 -8.87
N HIS A 180 4.21 11.31 -8.15
CA HIS A 180 4.02 10.85 -6.78
C HIS A 180 3.29 9.51 -6.84
N TRP A 181 3.81 8.50 -6.18
CA TRP A 181 3.21 7.19 -6.20
C TRP A 181 1.75 7.23 -5.68
N ASP A 182 1.44 8.05 -4.68
CA ASP A 182 0.08 8.28 -4.19
C ASP A 182 -0.86 8.80 -5.29
N GLY A 183 -0.34 9.64 -6.17
CA GLY A 183 -1.14 10.27 -7.23
C GLY A 183 -1.55 9.33 -8.36
N LEU A 184 -0.86 8.19 -8.50
CA LEU A 184 -1.12 7.23 -9.57
C LEU A 184 -1.51 5.86 -9.03
N VAL A 185 -0.76 5.34 -8.05
CA VAL A 185 -0.98 4.00 -7.50
C VAL A 185 -2.26 3.97 -6.64
N GLU A 186 -2.50 5.00 -5.82
CA GLU A 186 -3.74 5.05 -5.03
C GLU A 186 -5.01 5.10 -5.89
N PRO A 187 -5.14 5.95 -6.92
CA PRO A 187 -6.28 5.88 -7.84
C PRO A 187 -6.43 4.54 -8.55
N PHE A 188 -5.32 3.87 -8.89
CA PHE A 188 -5.37 2.52 -9.45
C PHE A 188 -5.95 1.52 -8.45
N MET A 189 -5.56 1.57 -7.18
CA MET A 189 -6.12 0.69 -6.16
C MET A 189 -7.65 0.81 -6.06
N ARG A 190 -8.19 2.01 -6.29
CA ARG A 190 -9.64 2.27 -6.30
C ARG A 190 -10.39 1.64 -7.49
N THR A 191 -9.70 1.18 -8.52
CA THR A 191 -10.33 0.44 -9.65
C THR A 191 -10.73 -0.99 -9.28
N GLY A 192 -10.47 -1.40 -8.06
CA GLY A 192 -10.81 -2.70 -7.51
C GLY A 192 -10.90 -2.62 -5.99
N TYR A 193 -10.37 -3.61 -5.29
CA TYR A 193 -10.34 -3.60 -3.83
C TYR A 193 -8.95 -3.94 -3.28
N VAL A 194 -8.68 -3.37 -2.11
CA VAL A 194 -7.53 -3.66 -1.26
C VAL A 194 -8.05 -4.39 -0.02
N VAL A 195 -7.38 -5.46 0.37
CA VAL A 195 -7.68 -6.17 1.60
C VAL A 195 -6.93 -5.49 2.74
N ASN A 196 -7.66 -5.10 3.78
CA ASN A 196 -7.13 -4.46 4.98
C ASN A 196 -7.42 -5.32 6.19
N PRO A 197 -6.44 -5.61 7.05
CA PRO A 197 -6.70 -6.33 8.30
C PRO A 197 -7.58 -5.46 9.21
N LEU A 198 -8.40 -6.07 10.06
CA LEU A 198 -9.12 -5.33 11.11
C LEU A 198 -8.19 -4.91 12.25
N ARG A 199 -7.11 -5.65 12.45
CA ARG A 199 -6.04 -5.32 13.39
C ARG A 199 -4.75 -5.11 12.61
N SER A 200 -4.05 -4.00 12.85
CA SER A 200 -2.80 -3.70 12.16
C SER A 200 -1.78 -4.82 12.34
N ARG A 201 -1.10 -5.16 11.26
CA ARG A 201 0.05 -6.08 11.20
C ARG A 201 1.36 -5.33 11.05
N VAL A 202 1.29 -4.02 10.99
CA VAL A 202 2.45 -3.14 10.88
C VAL A 202 2.25 -1.89 11.72
N ILE A 203 3.37 -1.31 12.16
CA ILE A 203 3.44 0.05 12.74
C ILE A 203 4.36 0.90 11.91
N ASN A 204 4.04 2.16 11.77
CA ASN A 204 4.98 3.18 11.35
C ASN A 204 5.61 3.82 12.59
N ILE A 205 6.92 3.67 12.75
CA ILE A 205 7.70 4.26 13.85
C ILE A 205 8.35 5.60 13.48
N GLY A 206 8.19 6.06 12.23
CA GLY A 206 8.80 7.27 11.69
C GLY A 206 8.07 8.58 12.04
N PHE A 207 7.24 8.59 13.09
CA PHE A 207 6.52 9.79 13.56
C PHE A 207 7.33 10.65 14.57
N ASP A 208 8.64 10.54 14.51
CA ASP A 208 9.57 11.31 15.33
C ASP A 208 9.97 12.68 14.72
N GLY A 209 9.40 13.03 13.57
CA GLY A 209 9.71 14.24 12.82
C GLY A 209 10.86 14.09 11.82
N SER A 210 11.53 12.94 11.77
CA SER A 210 12.65 12.70 10.83
C SER A 210 12.20 12.31 9.41
N GLY A 211 10.93 11.95 9.25
CA GLY A 211 10.37 11.48 7.99
C GLY A 211 10.01 12.59 7.01
N ALA A 212 9.94 12.27 5.72
CA ALA A 212 9.57 13.21 4.67
C ALA A 212 8.12 13.74 4.77
N HIS A 213 7.26 13.06 5.54
CA HIS A 213 5.83 13.34 5.65
C HIS A 213 5.34 13.54 7.09
N THR A 214 6.21 13.40 8.09
CA THR A 214 5.82 13.25 9.51
C THR A 214 6.21 14.42 10.39
N GLY A 215 6.40 15.59 9.81
CA GLY A 215 6.88 16.79 10.53
C GLY A 215 5.85 17.52 11.39
N SER A 216 4.56 17.16 11.35
CA SER A 216 3.53 17.85 12.13
C SER A 216 3.24 17.12 13.45
N GLU A 217 2.91 17.90 14.50
CA GLU A 217 2.51 17.37 15.81
C GLU A 217 1.29 16.44 15.70
N GLU A 218 0.36 16.74 14.82
CA GLU A 218 -0.80 15.90 14.54
C GLU A 218 -0.38 14.52 14.01
N HIS A 219 0.60 14.46 13.10
CA HIS A 219 1.13 13.19 12.61
C HIS A 219 1.86 12.41 13.70
N GLN A 220 2.62 13.08 14.56
CA GLN A 220 3.31 12.43 15.68
C GLN A 220 2.32 11.83 16.70
N ASN A 221 1.25 12.56 17.04
CA ASN A 221 0.20 12.05 17.91
C ASN A 221 -0.55 10.86 17.29
N THR A 222 -0.81 10.91 16.00
CA THR A 222 -1.39 9.81 15.25
C THR A 222 -0.50 8.57 15.31
N GLY A 223 0.80 8.72 15.12
CA GLY A 223 1.77 7.63 15.22
C GLY A 223 1.81 6.98 16.61
N ARG A 224 1.77 7.78 17.67
CA ARG A 224 1.71 7.28 19.06
C ARG A 224 0.43 6.48 19.34
N GLN A 225 -0.72 6.94 18.85
CA GLN A 225 -1.98 6.21 18.96
C GLN A 225 -1.94 4.89 18.18
N MET A 226 -1.32 4.88 17.00
CA MET A 226 -1.13 3.67 16.21
C MET A 226 -0.19 2.68 16.90
N ALA A 227 0.93 3.14 17.45
CA ALA A 227 1.87 2.31 18.19
C ALA A 227 1.20 1.62 19.38
N SER A 228 0.28 2.28 20.07
CA SER A 228 -0.48 1.70 21.18
C SER A 228 -1.53 0.67 20.72
N SER A 229 -1.91 0.65 19.46
CA SER A 229 -2.90 -0.28 18.89
C SER A 229 -2.29 -1.55 18.31
N LEU A 230 -0.97 -1.68 18.31
CA LEU A 230 -0.31 -2.91 17.91
C LEU A 230 -0.58 -4.01 18.91
N LEU A 231 -0.99 -5.08 18.32
CA LEU A 231 -1.14 -6.32 19.07
C LEU A 231 0.20 -7.02 19.15
N GLY A 232 0.45 -7.59 20.30
CA GLY A 232 1.50 -8.58 20.50
C GLY A 232 1.37 -9.75 19.52
N PRO A 233 2.17 -10.82 19.66
CA PRO A 233 2.23 -11.93 18.74
C PRO A 233 0.83 -12.36 18.37
N SER A 234 0.57 -12.43 17.08
CA SER A 234 -0.76 -12.55 16.58
C SER A 234 -1.24 -14.00 16.68
N GLU A 235 -2.43 -14.16 17.19
CA GLU A 235 -3.18 -15.40 17.15
C GLU A 235 -3.77 -15.69 15.75
N TRP A 236 -3.31 -14.98 14.71
CA TRP A 236 -3.84 -15.16 13.38
C TRP A 236 -3.40 -16.50 12.80
N ARG A 237 -4.26 -17.50 12.84
CA ARG A 237 -4.01 -18.85 12.31
C ARG A 237 -5.02 -19.28 11.26
N SER A 238 -6.04 -18.47 11.02
CA SER A 238 -7.16 -18.87 10.18
C SER A 238 -7.16 -18.19 8.84
N THR A 239 -7.26 -18.96 7.79
CA THR A 239 -7.63 -18.51 6.44
C THR A 239 -9.15 -18.33 6.30
N SER A 240 -9.92 -18.64 7.32
CA SER A 240 -11.36 -18.45 7.32
C SER A 240 -11.67 -16.98 7.54
N THR A 241 -12.29 -16.40 6.57
CA THR A 241 -12.69 -15.02 6.57
C THR A 241 -14.14 -14.91 6.89
N ASN A 242 -14.43 -14.60 8.10
CA ASN A 242 -15.67 -13.93 8.39
C ASN A 242 -15.46 -12.44 8.07
N LEU A 243 -15.88 -12.03 6.89
CA LEU A 243 -15.99 -10.63 6.53
C LEU A 243 -17.05 -9.99 7.39
N ARG A 244 -16.67 -9.51 8.57
CA ARG A 244 -17.53 -8.69 9.38
C ARG A 244 -17.46 -7.26 8.88
N LEU A 245 -18.61 -6.78 8.46
CA LEU A 245 -18.80 -5.40 8.03
C LEU A 245 -18.53 -4.45 9.19
N VAL A 246 -17.46 -3.71 9.09
CA VAL A 246 -17.16 -2.59 9.98
C VAL A 246 -17.63 -1.32 9.27
N ALA A 247 -18.93 -1.12 9.24
CA ALA A 247 -19.52 -0.14 8.35
C ALA A 247 -19.59 1.28 8.90
N ARG A 248 -19.28 1.55 10.18
CA ARG A 248 -19.71 2.81 10.78
C ARG A 248 -18.64 3.74 11.33
N ASP A 249 -17.43 3.27 11.61
CA ASP A 249 -16.44 4.11 12.27
C ASP A 249 -15.13 4.10 11.48
N PHE A 250 -15.03 4.98 10.48
CA PHE A 250 -13.78 5.31 9.83
C PHE A 250 -13.25 6.63 10.42
N PRO A 251 -12.35 6.60 11.41
CA PRO A 251 -11.89 7.84 12.03
C PRO A 251 -11.07 8.72 11.10
N TRP A 252 -10.63 8.18 9.94
CA TRP A 252 -9.59 8.80 9.14
C TRP A 252 -10.03 9.44 7.83
N ARG A 253 -11.09 8.94 7.18
CA ARG A 253 -11.61 9.50 5.92
C ARG A 253 -13.06 9.11 5.69
N GLN A 254 -13.90 10.10 5.47
CA GLN A 254 -15.31 9.92 5.14
C GLN A 254 -15.57 9.25 3.78
N ASP A 255 -14.52 9.10 2.95
CA ASP A 255 -14.58 8.54 1.60
C ASP A 255 -14.19 7.05 1.53
N VAL A 256 -13.83 6.44 2.63
CA VAL A 256 -13.49 5.01 2.69
C VAL A 256 -14.75 4.19 2.90
N VAL A 257 -15.06 3.32 1.94
CA VAL A 257 -16.29 2.52 1.95
C VAL A 257 -15.96 1.04 1.99
N PRO A 258 -16.46 0.29 2.99
CA PRO A 258 -16.40 -1.17 2.98
C PRO A 258 -17.24 -1.71 1.83
N LEU A 259 -16.60 -2.32 0.84
CA LEU A 259 -17.29 -2.83 -0.35
C LEU A 259 -18.30 -3.93 -0.02
N ASP A 260 -18.07 -4.64 1.08
CA ASP A 260 -18.95 -5.70 1.54
C ASP A 260 -20.25 -5.16 2.16
N ALA A 261 -20.26 -3.88 2.58
CA ALA A 261 -21.46 -3.18 3.03
C ALA A 261 -22.34 -2.68 1.88
N LEU A 262 -21.82 -2.71 0.66
CA LEU A 262 -22.51 -2.19 -0.51
C LEU A 262 -23.22 -3.32 -1.25
N GLY A 263 -24.45 -3.08 -1.70
CA GLY A 263 -25.13 -3.91 -2.70
C GLY A 263 -24.37 -3.88 -4.05
N ALA A 264 -24.81 -4.69 -5.00
CA ALA A 264 -24.15 -4.81 -6.32
C ALA A 264 -23.99 -3.44 -7.02
N THR A 265 -25.03 -2.63 -7.03
CA THR A 265 -25.02 -1.28 -7.61
C THR A 265 -24.04 -0.36 -6.92
N GLY A 266 -24.01 -0.37 -5.57
CA GLY A 266 -23.06 0.44 -4.81
C GLY A 266 -21.60 0.07 -5.08
N ARG A 267 -21.28 -1.23 -5.20
CA ARG A 267 -19.95 -1.69 -5.59
C ARG A 267 -19.58 -1.24 -7.00
N LEU A 268 -20.51 -1.37 -7.94
CA LEU A 268 -20.29 -0.91 -9.32
C LEU A 268 -19.97 0.58 -9.40
N LEU A 269 -20.70 1.40 -8.66
CA LEU A 269 -20.45 2.85 -8.57
C LEU A 269 -19.10 3.15 -7.91
N ALA A 270 -18.74 2.45 -6.86
CA ALA A 270 -17.46 2.63 -6.19
C ALA A 270 -16.28 2.32 -7.13
N TYR A 271 -16.36 1.21 -7.90
CA TYR A 271 -15.36 0.86 -8.88
C TYR A 271 -15.33 1.82 -10.07
N GLY A 272 -16.50 2.22 -10.57
CA GLY A 272 -16.61 3.21 -11.67
C GLY A 272 -15.97 4.54 -11.30
N ASN A 273 -16.20 5.04 -10.09
CA ASN A 273 -15.52 6.23 -9.58
C ASN A 273 -13.99 6.02 -9.48
N GLY A 274 -13.55 4.86 -9.03
CA GLY A 274 -12.12 4.50 -8.98
C GLY A 274 -11.48 4.53 -10.38
N VAL A 275 -12.13 3.96 -11.37
CA VAL A 275 -11.66 3.99 -12.77
C VAL A 275 -11.56 5.43 -13.29
N LEU A 276 -12.58 6.25 -13.06
CA LEU A 276 -12.55 7.66 -13.47
C LEU A 276 -11.40 8.42 -12.81
N LEU A 277 -11.19 8.25 -11.50
CA LEU A 277 -10.09 8.89 -10.78
C LEU A 277 -8.72 8.42 -11.31
N PHE A 278 -8.58 7.14 -11.63
CA PHE A 278 -7.36 6.60 -12.20
C PHE A 278 -7.07 7.18 -13.59
N LEU A 279 -8.07 7.24 -14.48
CA LEU A 279 -7.93 7.83 -15.81
C LEU A 279 -7.56 9.31 -15.72
N LEU A 280 -8.21 10.09 -14.85
CA LEU A 280 -7.86 11.50 -14.64
C LEU A 280 -6.44 11.68 -14.10
N SER A 281 -5.98 10.80 -13.21
CA SER A 281 -4.61 10.84 -12.71
C SER A 281 -3.61 10.45 -13.79
N ALA A 282 -3.89 9.42 -14.58
CA ALA A 282 -3.06 9.01 -15.69
C ALA A 282 -2.91 10.12 -16.75
N LEU A 283 -4.01 10.78 -17.08
CA LEU A 283 -3.99 11.96 -17.98
C LEU A 283 -3.16 13.09 -17.37
N ARG A 284 -3.33 13.38 -16.10
CA ARG A 284 -2.54 14.42 -15.41
C ARG A 284 -1.04 14.15 -15.51
N TYR A 285 -0.58 12.93 -15.31
CA TYR A 285 0.83 12.60 -15.35
C TYR A 285 1.34 12.43 -16.77
N GLY A 286 0.55 11.85 -17.66
CA GLY A 286 0.93 11.69 -19.07
C GLY A 286 0.96 12.99 -19.87
N LEU A 287 0.18 14.01 -19.45
CA LEU A 287 0.07 15.30 -20.12
C LEU A 287 0.81 16.44 -19.41
N ARG A 288 1.55 16.16 -18.34
CA ARG A 288 2.15 17.17 -17.47
C ARG A 288 3.02 18.19 -18.22
N ASN A 289 3.63 17.78 -19.33
CA ASN A 289 4.49 18.60 -20.17
C ASN A 289 3.78 19.10 -21.46
N SER A 290 2.46 18.91 -21.58
CA SER A 290 1.68 19.31 -22.74
C SER A 290 0.96 20.65 -22.50
N PRO A 291 0.94 21.59 -23.46
CA PRO A 291 0.15 22.82 -23.37
C PRO A 291 -1.36 22.57 -23.25
N VAL A 292 -1.84 21.38 -23.59
CA VAL A 292 -3.22 20.93 -23.40
C VAL A 292 -3.59 20.82 -21.92
N TRP A 293 -2.61 20.67 -21.02
CA TRP A 293 -2.85 20.52 -19.58
C TRP A 293 -3.50 21.75 -18.94
N THR A 294 -3.15 22.96 -19.39
CA THR A 294 -3.74 24.22 -18.90
C THR A 294 -5.22 24.34 -19.22
N SER A 295 -5.67 23.77 -20.35
CA SER A 295 -7.06 23.75 -20.77
C SER A 295 -7.92 22.74 -19.98
N LEU A 296 -7.30 21.68 -19.45
CA LEU A 296 -7.97 20.62 -18.68
C LEU A 296 -8.22 20.99 -17.20
N LEU A 297 -7.82 22.18 -16.75
CA LEU A 297 -8.17 22.71 -15.42
C LEU A 297 -9.69 22.73 -15.15
N GLY A 298 -10.51 22.74 -16.21
CA GLY A 298 -11.96 22.53 -16.12
C GLY A 298 -12.36 21.18 -15.53
N LEU A 299 -11.56 20.12 -15.74
CA LEU A 299 -11.83 18.77 -15.19
C LEU A 299 -11.71 18.72 -13.65
N ARG A 300 -10.95 19.62 -13.03
CA ARG A 300 -10.93 19.77 -11.55
C ARG A 300 -12.30 20.17 -11.00
N ARG A 301 -13.08 20.94 -11.76
CA ARG A 301 -14.46 21.30 -11.39
C ARG A 301 -15.40 20.10 -11.50
N ILE A 302 -15.28 19.33 -12.58
CA ILE A 302 -16.04 18.08 -12.79
C ILE A 302 -15.72 17.06 -11.71
N ARG A 303 -14.44 16.85 -11.37
CA ARG A 303 -14.05 15.99 -10.25
C ARG A 303 -14.66 16.42 -8.92
N ARG A 304 -14.62 17.73 -8.59
CA ARG A 304 -15.24 18.26 -7.36
C ARG A 304 -16.76 18.08 -7.37
N LEU A 305 -17.39 18.19 -8.53
CA LEU A 305 -18.82 17.97 -8.69
C LEU A 305 -19.18 16.49 -8.47
N LEU A 306 -18.47 15.57 -9.10
CA LEU A 306 -18.67 14.12 -8.96
C LEU A 306 -18.42 13.65 -7.52
N LEU A 307 -17.39 14.14 -6.85
CA LEU A 307 -17.10 13.82 -5.45
C LEU A 307 -18.16 14.36 -4.48
N ARG A 308 -18.93 15.39 -4.87
CA ARG A 308 -20.07 15.94 -4.08
C ARG A 308 -21.38 15.25 -4.39
N VAL A 309 -21.58 14.82 -5.62
CA VAL A 309 -22.88 14.29 -6.10
C VAL A 309 -23.03 12.80 -5.77
N ILE A 310 -21.98 12.02 -5.96
CA ILE A 310 -22.02 10.55 -5.73
C ILE A 310 -22.37 10.19 -4.28
N PRO A 311 -21.74 10.79 -3.24
CA PRO A 311 -22.13 10.53 -1.85
C PRO A 311 -23.55 10.97 -1.51
N ARG A 312 -24.03 12.07 -2.12
CA ARG A 312 -25.40 12.57 -1.91
C ARG A 312 -26.44 11.64 -2.52
N LEU A 313 -26.21 11.10 -3.70
CA LEU A 313 -27.09 10.11 -4.33
C LEU A 313 -27.14 8.79 -3.52
N ALA A 314 -26.04 8.40 -2.92
CA ALA A 314 -25.98 7.24 -2.02
C ALA A 314 -26.72 7.50 -0.69
N ALA A 315 -26.72 8.73 -0.20
CA ALA A 315 -27.43 9.13 1.04
C ALA A 315 -28.94 9.29 0.82
N GLN A 316 -29.39 9.85 -0.29
CA GLN A 316 -30.81 9.99 -0.60
C GLN A 316 -31.55 8.66 -0.70
N ARG A 317 -30.94 7.65 -1.31
CA ARG A 317 -31.54 6.29 -1.37
C ARG A 317 -31.63 5.56 -0.03
N ARG A 318 -31.00 6.07 1.03
CA ARG A 318 -31.12 5.52 2.40
C ARG A 318 -32.30 6.11 3.18
N GLN A 319 -32.87 7.21 2.68
CA GLN A 319 -34.04 7.84 3.30
C GLN A 319 -35.35 7.40 2.64
N GLU A 320 -35.27 6.77 1.48
CA GLU A 320 -36.43 6.32 0.68
C GLU A 320 -36.67 4.80 0.75
N GLY A 321 -35.92 4.05 1.54
CA GLY A 321 -36.06 2.60 1.81
C GLY A 321 -35.92 2.28 3.29
#